data_d3f6a311c09974a940c5202afa7e8fa3
#
_entry.id   d3f6a311c09974a940c5202afa7e8fa3
#
_cell.length_a   1.000
_cell.length_b   1.000
_cell.length_c   1.000
_cell.angle_alpha   90.00
_cell.angle_beta   90.00
_cell.angle_gamma   90.00
#
_symmetry.space_group_name_H-M   'P 1'
#
loop_
_entity.id
_entity.type
_entity.pdbx_description
1 polymer ?
#
loop_
_entity_poly.entity_id
_entity_poly.type
_entity_poly.pdbx_seq_one_letter_code
_entity_poly.pdbx_strand_id
1 'polypeptide(L)'
;FSIRDNLTLSKANIYIDDFEDAFKKYSEIFSLTVNQNTLISELSVGEKQKIEIIKLIFNNNNIMLLDEPTAVLTPQETNQLKNSLEMLSNEDEKTIVFITHKLKEIKEFTETIFVMKNGQMVAEDLETASVNDKDLITLMMGEINTAVVEKNNEKGEIKLEVENISLETDAGGFNNLNDINLTIKAGEILGIAGVSGNGQVELANIVSGIQSNFDGKVTIKGQDVTEKGVRARKKLNLSYIPENRLGVGLAPGVS
;
A
#
# COMPACT_ATOMS: atom_id res chain seq x y z
N PHE A 1 16.98 12.39 11.94
CA PHE A 1 18.08 11.46 11.66
C PHE A 1 18.14 11.14 10.18
N SER A 2 19.36 11.08 9.62
CA SER A 2 19.62 10.63 8.26
C SER A 2 19.47 9.10 8.12
N ILE A 3 19.50 8.60 6.89
CA ILE A 3 19.59 7.16 6.62
C ILE A 3 20.83 6.58 7.33
N ARG A 4 21.99 7.26 7.17
CA ARG A 4 23.24 6.84 7.81
C ARG A 4 23.09 6.71 9.31
N ASP A 5 22.51 7.70 9.99
CA ASP A 5 22.28 7.64 11.43
C ASP A 5 21.44 6.44 11.84
N ASN A 6 20.34 6.16 11.09
CA ASN A 6 19.46 5.03 11.37
C ASN A 6 20.12 3.67 11.20
N LEU A 7 20.97 3.52 10.17
CA LEU A 7 21.70 2.27 9.93
C LEU A 7 22.83 2.05 10.93
N THR A 8 23.47 3.12 11.41
CA THR A 8 24.61 3.04 12.36
C THR A 8 24.18 2.97 13.81
N LEU A 9 23.03 3.54 14.20
CA LEU A 9 22.49 3.49 15.56
C LEU A 9 22.29 2.05 16.08
N SER A 10 22.08 1.08 15.20
CA SER A 10 21.88 -0.31 15.57
C SER A 10 23.18 -1.11 15.78
N LYS A 11 24.34 -0.55 15.42
CA LYS A 11 25.66 -1.22 15.56
C LYS A 11 26.72 -0.31 16.18
N ALA A 12 27.26 -0.74 17.30
CA ALA A 12 28.32 -0.01 18.00
C ALA A 12 29.68 0.00 17.28
N ASN A 13 29.90 -0.77 16.19
CA ASN A 13 31.20 -1.02 15.58
C ASN A 13 31.19 -1.18 14.05
N ILE A 14 30.48 -0.33 13.30
CA ILE A 14 30.70 -0.27 11.83
C ILE A 14 31.83 0.72 11.57
N TYR A 15 32.97 0.24 11.07
CA TYR A 15 34.04 1.10 10.55
C TYR A 15 33.52 1.90 9.37
N ILE A 16 33.84 3.19 9.31
CA ILE A 16 33.28 4.15 8.33
C ILE A 16 33.59 3.72 6.88
N ASP A 17 34.72 3.09 6.65
CA ASP A 17 35.13 2.66 5.31
C ASP A 17 34.28 1.49 4.77
N ASP A 18 33.80 0.61 5.65
CA ASP A 18 32.92 -0.52 5.25
C ASP A 18 31.48 -0.08 5.01
N PHE A 19 31.05 1.07 5.59
CA PHE A 19 29.67 1.54 5.50
C PHE A 19 29.29 1.98 4.07
N GLU A 20 30.13 2.77 3.41
CA GLU A 20 29.82 3.34 2.09
C GLU A 20 29.70 2.26 1.02
N ASP A 21 30.61 1.31 1.03
CA ASP A 21 30.60 0.18 0.08
C ASP A 21 29.40 -0.74 0.34
N ALA A 22 29.10 -1.05 1.61
CA ALA A 22 27.94 -1.85 1.97
C ALA A 22 26.62 -1.12 1.64
N PHE A 23 26.50 0.17 1.94
CA PHE A 23 25.33 0.96 1.60
C PHE A 23 25.12 1.02 0.09
N LYS A 24 26.19 1.22 -0.68
CA LYS A 24 26.13 1.23 -2.14
C LYS A 24 25.65 -0.12 -2.67
N LYS A 25 26.26 -1.24 -2.22
CA LYS A 25 25.88 -2.61 -2.62
C LYS A 25 24.37 -2.85 -2.40
N TYR A 26 23.89 -2.60 -1.18
CA TYR A 26 22.49 -2.89 -0.85
C TYR A 26 21.50 -1.87 -1.44
N SER A 27 21.91 -0.62 -1.63
CA SER A 27 21.09 0.36 -2.35
C SER A 27 20.89 -0.06 -3.81
N GLU A 28 21.90 -0.62 -4.47
CA GLU A 28 21.78 -1.17 -5.82
C GLU A 28 20.83 -2.38 -5.85
N ILE A 29 21.00 -3.34 -4.92
CA ILE A 29 20.14 -4.54 -4.79
C ILE A 29 18.68 -4.15 -4.62
N PHE A 30 18.38 -3.20 -3.73
CA PHE A 30 17.01 -2.74 -3.45
C PHE A 30 16.52 -1.62 -4.36
N SER A 31 17.31 -1.24 -5.41
CA SER A 31 16.99 -0.14 -6.30
C SER A 31 16.63 1.14 -5.54
N LEU A 32 17.42 1.47 -4.53
CA LEU A 32 17.27 2.65 -3.71
C LEU A 32 18.15 3.78 -4.25
N THR A 33 17.55 4.87 -4.77
CA THR A 33 18.25 5.97 -5.45
C THR A 33 18.49 7.20 -4.57
N VAL A 34 18.50 7.02 -3.24
CA VAL A 34 18.64 8.10 -2.26
C VAL A 34 20.07 8.19 -1.70
N ASN A 35 20.45 9.39 -1.26
CA ASN A 35 21.74 9.61 -0.62
C ASN A 35 21.66 9.19 0.87
N GLN A 36 22.74 8.60 1.38
CA GLN A 36 22.84 8.19 2.80
C GLN A 36 22.59 9.32 3.81
N ASN A 37 22.79 10.57 3.41
CA ASN A 37 22.55 11.76 4.26
C ASN A 37 21.12 12.29 4.17
N THR A 38 20.25 11.72 3.31
CA THR A 38 18.85 12.08 3.21
C THR A 38 18.14 11.77 4.54
N LEU A 39 17.28 12.68 5.00
CA LEU A 39 16.52 12.48 6.23
C LEU A 39 15.43 11.41 6.02
N ILE A 40 15.23 10.54 7.02
CA ILE A 40 14.17 9.52 6.97
C ILE A 40 12.79 10.14 6.77
N SER A 41 12.55 11.36 7.27
CA SER A 41 11.28 12.08 7.10
C SER A 41 10.97 12.40 5.63
N GLU A 42 11.99 12.57 4.79
CA GLU A 42 11.88 12.94 3.37
C GLU A 42 11.61 11.73 2.45
N LEU A 43 11.80 10.51 2.98
CA LEU A 43 11.62 9.29 2.24
C LEU A 43 10.13 8.94 2.06
N SER A 44 9.80 8.38 0.91
CA SER A 44 8.54 7.70 0.67
C SER A 44 8.38 6.49 1.60
N VAL A 45 7.16 5.99 1.73
CA VAL A 45 6.88 4.82 2.59
C VAL A 45 7.63 3.58 2.09
N GLY A 46 7.68 3.38 0.76
CA GLY A 46 8.42 2.28 0.14
C GLY A 46 9.94 2.36 0.38
N GLU A 47 10.53 3.56 0.30
CA GLU A 47 11.95 3.76 0.61
C GLU A 47 12.26 3.50 2.08
N LYS A 48 11.39 3.95 3.01
CA LYS A 48 11.51 3.63 4.43
C LYS A 48 11.51 2.13 4.68
N GLN A 49 10.62 1.38 4.00
CA GLN A 49 10.57 -0.07 4.08
C GLN A 49 11.88 -0.73 3.62
N LYS A 50 12.43 -0.27 2.49
CA LYS A 50 13.74 -0.75 1.98
C LYS A 50 14.87 -0.46 2.97
N ILE A 51 14.89 0.72 3.58
CA ILE A 51 15.89 1.07 4.61
C ILE A 51 15.80 0.17 5.84
N GLU A 52 14.59 -0.18 6.31
CA GLU A 52 14.44 -1.11 7.44
C GLU A 52 14.98 -2.51 7.09
N ILE A 53 14.79 -2.99 5.86
CA ILE A 53 15.36 -4.26 5.41
C ILE A 53 16.89 -4.18 5.32
N ILE A 54 17.44 -3.11 4.72
CA ILE A 54 18.88 -2.86 4.67
C ILE A 54 19.48 -2.84 6.07
N LYS A 55 18.80 -2.24 7.04
CA LYS A 55 19.22 -2.21 8.45
C LYS A 55 19.36 -3.60 9.07
N LEU A 56 18.45 -4.54 8.76
CA LEU A 56 18.57 -5.94 9.20
C LEU A 56 19.82 -6.60 8.62
N ILE A 57 20.15 -6.32 7.38
CA ILE A 57 21.33 -6.86 6.70
C ILE A 57 22.61 -6.27 7.29
N PHE A 58 22.63 -4.95 7.51
CA PHE A 58 23.77 -4.26 8.16
C PHE A 58 24.10 -4.84 9.54
N ASN A 59 23.09 -5.32 10.25
CA ASN A 59 23.29 -5.98 11.55
C ASN A 59 23.88 -7.38 11.44
N ASN A 60 24.16 -7.86 10.22
CA ASN A 60 24.67 -9.19 9.92
C ASN A 60 23.85 -10.32 10.55
N ASN A 61 22.52 -10.15 10.61
CA ASN A 61 21.61 -11.14 11.12
C ASN A 61 21.47 -12.30 10.11
N ASN A 62 21.59 -13.52 10.59
CA ASN A 62 21.40 -14.71 9.74
C ASN A 62 19.92 -15.07 9.59
N ILE A 63 19.06 -14.64 10.50
CA ILE A 63 17.62 -14.87 10.49
C ILE A 63 16.93 -13.52 10.38
N MET A 64 16.09 -13.36 9.37
CA MET A 64 15.30 -12.17 9.12
C MET A 64 13.81 -12.48 9.26
N LEU A 65 13.11 -11.73 10.09
CA LEU A 65 11.67 -11.82 10.26
C LEU A 65 11.00 -10.60 9.62
N LEU A 66 10.22 -10.82 8.59
CA LEU A 66 9.55 -9.77 7.80
C LEU A 66 8.03 -9.91 7.95
N ASP A 67 7.41 -8.93 8.61
CA ASP A 67 5.97 -8.89 8.82
C ASP A 67 5.32 -7.90 7.84
N GLU A 68 4.49 -8.43 6.92
CA GLU A 68 3.80 -7.68 5.86
C GLU A 68 4.70 -6.68 5.10
N PRO A 69 5.91 -7.08 4.63
CA PRO A 69 6.88 -6.13 4.11
C PRO A 69 6.49 -5.50 2.77
N THR A 70 5.40 -5.96 2.16
CA THR A 70 4.90 -5.49 0.87
C THR A 70 3.60 -4.68 0.99
N ALA A 71 3.13 -4.40 2.20
CA ALA A 71 1.81 -3.78 2.43
C ALA A 71 1.66 -2.42 1.74
N VAL A 72 2.76 -1.68 1.57
CA VAL A 72 2.80 -0.32 1.01
C VAL A 72 3.57 -0.22 -0.30
N LEU A 73 4.04 -1.35 -0.82
CA LEU A 73 4.83 -1.41 -2.05
C LEU A 73 3.94 -1.54 -3.29
N THR A 74 4.38 -0.91 -4.37
CA THR A 74 3.81 -1.15 -5.71
C THR A 74 4.14 -2.57 -6.18
N PRO A 75 3.41 -3.14 -7.15
CA PRO A 75 3.75 -4.45 -7.72
C PRO A 75 5.18 -4.54 -8.25
N GLN A 76 5.70 -3.45 -8.81
CA GLN A 76 7.05 -3.38 -9.32
C GLN A 76 8.09 -3.43 -8.19
N GLU A 77 7.87 -2.68 -7.11
CA GLU A 77 8.72 -2.72 -5.91
C GLU A 77 8.64 -4.06 -5.19
N THR A 78 7.45 -4.69 -5.17
CA THR A 78 7.27 -6.05 -4.63
C THR A 78 8.13 -7.07 -5.38
N ASN A 79 8.18 -6.99 -6.72
CA ASN A 79 9.04 -7.86 -7.51
C ASN A 79 10.54 -7.58 -7.27
N GLN A 80 10.93 -6.32 -7.11
CA GLN A 80 12.30 -5.96 -6.74
C GLN A 80 12.68 -6.52 -5.36
N LEU A 81 11.79 -6.39 -4.39
CA LEU A 81 11.99 -6.96 -3.05
C LEU A 81 12.16 -8.48 -3.12
N LYS A 82 11.31 -9.18 -3.89
CA LYS A 82 11.41 -10.62 -4.11
C LYS A 82 12.82 -11.01 -4.57
N ASN A 83 13.27 -10.42 -5.69
CA ASN A 83 14.60 -10.71 -6.25
C ASN A 83 15.72 -10.44 -5.24
N SER A 84 15.58 -9.39 -4.44
CA SER A 84 16.55 -9.05 -3.40
C SER A 84 16.58 -10.07 -2.27
N LEU A 85 15.42 -10.57 -1.84
CA LEU A 85 15.32 -11.61 -0.80
C LEU A 85 15.85 -12.95 -1.30
N GLU A 86 15.56 -13.35 -2.54
CA GLU A 86 16.10 -14.53 -3.18
C GLU A 86 17.64 -14.48 -3.25
N MET A 87 18.19 -13.33 -3.61
CA MET A 87 19.64 -13.12 -3.64
C MET A 87 20.26 -13.25 -2.25
N LEU A 88 19.64 -12.64 -1.22
CA LEU A 88 20.11 -12.74 0.16
C LEU A 88 20.03 -14.17 0.72
N SER A 89 19.02 -14.93 0.35
CA SER A 89 18.89 -16.32 0.75
C SER A 89 19.95 -17.21 0.08
N ASN A 90 20.17 -17.03 -1.23
CA ASN A 90 21.03 -17.88 -2.02
C ASN A 90 22.54 -17.54 -1.87
N GLU A 91 22.91 -16.25 -1.86
CA GLU A 91 24.29 -15.82 -1.86
C GLU A 91 24.85 -15.57 -0.47
N ASP A 92 24.04 -14.96 0.41
CA ASP A 92 24.44 -14.58 1.77
C ASP A 92 23.95 -15.62 2.82
N GLU A 93 23.38 -16.76 2.42
CA GLU A 93 22.86 -17.83 3.28
C GLU A 93 21.89 -17.33 4.38
N LYS A 94 21.08 -16.30 4.08
CA LYS A 94 20.15 -15.75 5.05
C LYS A 94 18.88 -16.60 5.11
N THR A 95 18.43 -16.89 6.33
CA THR A 95 17.12 -17.51 6.56
C THR A 95 16.07 -16.43 6.71
N ILE A 96 14.99 -16.51 5.92
CA ILE A 96 13.95 -15.47 5.87
C ILE A 96 12.63 -16.08 6.29
N VAL A 97 11.99 -15.52 7.32
CA VAL A 97 10.61 -15.78 7.71
C VAL A 97 9.76 -14.63 7.19
N PHE A 98 8.87 -14.95 6.26
CA PHE A 98 8.02 -13.98 5.56
C PHE A 98 6.57 -14.15 6.01
N ILE A 99 6.01 -13.16 6.71
CA ILE A 99 4.63 -13.17 7.19
C ILE A 99 3.80 -12.33 6.24
N THR A 100 2.74 -12.92 5.67
CA THR A 100 1.80 -12.22 4.80
C THR A 100 0.45 -12.94 4.75
N HIS A 101 -0.59 -12.21 4.39
CA HIS A 101 -1.92 -12.76 4.08
C HIS A 101 -2.22 -12.81 2.58
N LYS A 102 -1.28 -12.41 1.73
CA LYS A 102 -1.43 -12.34 0.28
C LYS A 102 -0.97 -13.64 -0.37
N LEU A 103 -1.89 -14.42 -0.90
CA LEU A 103 -1.62 -15.73 -1.52
C LEU A 103 -0.55 -15.67 -2.61
N LYS A 104 -0.58 -14.63 -3.43
CA LYS A 104 0.41 -14.45 -4.50
C LYS A 104 1.83 -14.36 -3.94
N GLU A 105 2.01 -13.62 -2.86
CA GLU A 105 3.32 -13.48 -2.22
C GLU A 105 3.79 -14.78 -1.61
N ILE A 106 2.90 -15.51 -0.92
CA ILE A 106 3.22 -16.85 -0.39
C ILE A 106 3.75 -17.73 -1.53
N LYS A 107 3.02 -17.81 -2.64
CA LYS A 107 3.38 -18.64 -3.79
C LYS A 107 4.69 -18.24 -4.48
N GLU A 108 4.99 -16.96 -4.50
CA GLU A 108 6.13 -16.43 -5.25
C GLU A 108 7.40 -16.30 -4.40
N PHE A 109 7.29 -16.15 -3.07
CA PHE A 109 8.44 -15.79 -2.20
C PHE A 109 8.89 -16.94 -1.30
N THR A 110 8.08 -17.97 -1.10
CA THR A 110 8.36 -18.98 -0.07
C THR A 110 8.44 -20.39 -0.64
N GLU A 111 9.27 -21.22 -0.05
CA GLU A 111 9.40 -22.64 -0.36
C GLU A 111 8.52 -23.49 0.54
N THR A 112 8.38 -23.08 1.81
CA THR A 112 7.62 -23.77 2.84
C THR A 112 6.61 -22.84 3.49
N ILE A 113 5.42 -23.34 3.79
CA ILE A 113 4.30 -22.59 4.34
C ILE A 113 3.87 -23.16 5.69
N PHE A 114 3.70 -22.26 6.65
CA PHE A 114 3.01 -22.52 7.92
C PHE A 114 1.75 -21.68 7.95
N VAL A 115 0.59 -22.24 8.27
CA VAL A 115 -0.68 -21.52 8.29
C VAL A 115 -1.17 -21.35 9.72
N MET A 116 -1.37 -20.09 10.12
CA MET A 116 -1.95 -19.72 11.41
C MET A 116 -3.40 -19.28 11.27
N LYS A 117 -4.25 -19.74 12.20
CA LYS A 117 -5.64 -19.31 12.30
C LYS A 117 -6.05 -19.23 13.77
N ASN A 118 -6.62 -18.11 14.20
CA ASN A 118 -7.07 -17.90 15.59
C ASN A 118 -5.99 -18.21 16.65
N GLY A 119 -4.74 -17.84 16.37
CA GLY A 119 -3.62 -18.06 17.26
C GLY A 119 -3.11 -19.51 17.33
N GLN A 120 -3.59 -20.40 16.45
CA GLN A 120 -3.17 -21.78 16.37
C GLN A 120 -2.55 -22.10 15.01
N MET A 121 -1.57 -22.98 14.99
CA MET A 121 -1.03 -23.52 13.75
C MET A 121 -2.01 -24.57 13.22
N VAL A 122 -2.58 -24.35 12.04
CA VAL A 122 -3.57 -25.25 11.41
C VAL A 122 -2.95 -26.10 10.30
N ALA A 123 -1.79 -25.70 9.81
CA ALA A 123 -0.95 -26.50 8.91
C ALA A 123 0.52 -26.11 9.10
N GLU A 124 1.40 -27.08 9.01
CA GLU A 124 2.82 -26.93 9.21
C GLU A 124 3.59 -27.62 8.08
N ASP A 125 4.73 -27.03 7.71
CA ASP A 125 5.71 -27.60 6.78
C ASP A 125 5.11 -28.02 5.42
N LEU A 126 4.20 -27.19 4.90
CA LEU A 126 3.63 -27.43 3.58
C LEU A 126 4.58 -26.92 2.48
N GLU A 127 4.94 -27.80 1.56
CA GLU A 127 5.70 -27.40 0.38
C GLU A 127 4.85 -26.49 -0.52
N THR A 128 5.33 -25.28 -0.78
CA THR A 128 4.58 -24.24 -1.53
C THR A 128 4.14 -24.71 -2.91
N ALA A 129 4.98 -25.46 -3.60
CA ALA A 129 4.69 -25.99 -4.94
C ALA A 129 3.56 -27.05 -4.94
N SER A 130 3.32 -27.74 -3.82
CA SER A 130 2.34 -28.82 -3.71
C SER A 130 0.93 -28.35 -3.31
N VAL A 131 0.80 -27.15 -2.73
CA VAL A 131 -0.48 -26.63 -2.21
C VAL A 131 -1.16 -25.76 -3.27
N ASN A 132 -2.44 -26.03 -3.56
CA ASN A 132 -3.24 -25.17 -4.44
C ASN A 132 -3.86 -23.99 -3.67
N ASP A 133 -4.23 -22.92 -4.40
CA ASP A 133 -4.74 -21.68 -3.81
C ASP A 133 -6.03 -21.89 -3.02
N LYS A 134 -6.92 -22.78 -3.49
CA LYS A 134 -8.20 -23.07 -2.83
C LYS A 134 -8.00 -23.72 -1.46
N ASP A 135 -7.08 -24.66 -1.37
CA ASP A 135 -6.77 -25.34 -0.10
C ASP A 135 -6.12 -24.37 0.88
N LEU A 136 -5.21 -23.52 0.39
CA LEU A 136 -4.56 -22.49 1.22
C LEU A 136 -5.58 -21.47 1.75
N ILE A 137 -6.50 -21.00 0.90
CA ILE A 137 -7.61 -20.13 1.31
C ILE A 137 -8.47 -20.81 2.37
N THR A 138 -8.80 -22.08 2.17
CA THR A 138 -9.63 -22.85 3.13
C THR A 138 -8.93 -22.99 4.48
N LEU A 139 -7.64 -23.26 4.49
CA LEU A 139 -6.84 -23.31 5.71
C LEU A 139 -6.81 -21.96 6.44
N MET A 140 -6.59 -20.85 5.72
CA MET A 140 -6.48 -19.52 6.30
C MET A 140 -7.83 -18.98 6.79
N MET A 141 -8.88 -19.10 5.99
CA MET A 141 -10.17 -18.43 6.21
C MET A 141 -11.29 -19.38 6.63
N GLY A 142 -11.17 -20.69 6.35
CA GLY A 142 -12.24 -21.66 6.48
C GLY A 142 -13.04 -21.83 5.17
N GLU A 143 -14.10 -22.62 5.22
CA GLU A 143 -14.99 -22.77 4.06
C GLU A 143 -15.64 -21.44 3.70
N ILE A 144 -15.34 -20.96 2.49
CA ILE A 144 -15.96 -19.73 1.96
C ILE A 144 -17.21 -20.14 1.19
N ASN A 145 -18.38 -19.89 1.78
CA ASN A 145 -19.62 -19.91 1.04
C ASN A 145 -19.64 -18.73 0.06
N THR A 146 -19.12 -18.91 -1.13
CA THR A 146 -19.30 -17.96 -2.23
C THR A 146 -20.74 -18.01 -2.72
N ALA A 147 -21.61 -17.24 -2.09
CA ALA A 147 -22.87 -16.91 -2.71
C ALA A 147 -22.55 -16.13 -3.99
N VAL A 148 -22.85 -16.71 -5.14
CA VAL A 148 -22.77 -16.01 -6.42
C VAL A 148 -23.85 -14.92 -6.38
N VAL A 149 -23.44 -13.67 -6.13
CA VAL A 149 -24.34 -12.54 -6.29
C VAL A 149 -24.48 -12.29 -7.78
N GLU A 150 -25.63 -12.64 -8.33
CA GLU A 150 -25.95 -12.27 -9.72
C GLU A 150 -25.91 -10.73 -9.82
N LYS A 151 -25.03 -10.24 -10.69
CA LYS A 151 -24.99 -8.80 -10.99
C LYS A 151 -26.27 -8.43 -11.72
N ASN A 152 -27.14 -7.66 -11.07
CA ASN A 152 -28.20 -6.96 -11.78
C ASN A 152 -27.56 -5.92 -12.72
N ASN A 153 -27.63 -6.14 -14.02
CA ASN A 153 -27.02 -5.28 -15.04
C ASN A 153 -27.86 -4.04 -15.37
N GLU A 154 -29.01 -3.86 -14.74
CA GLU A 154 -29.83 -2.66 -14.94
C GLU A 154 -29.21 -1.49 -14.18
N LYS A 155 -28.52 -0.63 -14.91
CA LYS A 155 -27.99 0.62 -14.39
C LYS A 155 -29.13 1.62 -14.22
N GLY A 156 -29.33 2.09 -12.99
CA GLY A 156 -30.36 3.10 -12.67
C GLY A 156 -29.97 4.53 -13.08
N GLU A 157 -30.61 5.50 -12.43
CA GLU A 157 -30.34 6.91 -12.63
C GLU A 157 -28.92 7.34 -12.17
N ILE A 158 -28.43 8.45 -12.72
CA ILE A 158 -27.13 9.03 -12.35
C ILE A 158 -27.18 9.48 -10.88
N LYS A 159 -26.21 9.02 -10.08
CA LYS A 159 -26.06 9.36 -8.66
C LYS A 159 -24.92 10.30 -8.36
N LEU A 160 -23.83 10.23 -9.12
CA LEU A 160 -22.70 11.13 -9.04
C LEU A 160 -22.24 11.47 -10.46
N GLU A 161 -21.97 12.73 -10.68
CA GLU A 161 -21.38 13.24 -11.90
C GLU A 161 -20.28 14.23 -11.55
N VAL A 162 -19.14 14.06 -12.17
CA VAL A 162 -17.93 14.86 -12.03
C VAL A 162 -17.56 15.35 -13.42
N GLU A 163 -17.47 16.66 -13.59
CA GLU A 163 -17.27 17.29 -14.90
C GLU A 163 -16.07 18.23 -14.86
N ASN A 164 -15.08 17.98 -15.71
CA ASN A 164 -13.91 18.83 -15.97
C ASN A 164 -13.11 19.16 -14.69
N ILE A 165 -12.99 18.24 -13.74
CA ILE A 165 -12.26 18.49 -12.50
C ILE A 165 -10.77 18.63 -12.80
N SER A 166 -10.23 19.79 -12.43
CA SER A 166 -8.81 20.09 -12.46
C SER A 166 -8.35 20.64 -11.11
N LEU A 167 -7.19 20.21 -10.66
CA LEU A 167 -6.56 20.64 -9.41
C LEU A 167 -5.05 20.73 -9.61
N GLU A 168 -4.48 21.90 -9.33
CA GLU A 168 -3.04 22.08 -9.22
C GLU A 168 -2.63 22.01 -7.75
N THR A 169 -1.61 21.21 -7.44
CA THR A 169 -1.05 21.10 -6.09
C THR A 169 0.35 21.70 -6.06
N ASP A 170 0.72 22.32 -4.95
CA ASP A 170 2.07 22.91 -4.75
C ASP A 170 3.21 21.86 -4.69
N ALA A 171 2.89 20.59 -4.75
CA ALA A 171 3.82 19.46 -4.63
C ALA A 171 4.59 19.12 -5.92
N GLY A 172 4.98 20.11 -6.71
CA GLY A 172 5.86 19.91 -7.88
C GLY A 172 5.24 19.12 -9.03
N GLY A 173 3.91 19.18 -9.20
CA GLY A 173 3.19 18.52 -10.31
C GLY A 173 2.76 17.08 -10.03
N PHE A 174 3.16 16.49 -8.91
CA PHE A 174 2.61 15.24 -8.43
C PHE A 174 1.22 15.48 -7.80
N ASN A 175 0.28 14.55 -8.00
CA ASN A 175 -1.10 14.63 -7.51
C ASN A 175 -2.01 15.69 -8.20
N ASN A 176 -1.60 16.25 -9.31
CA ASN A 176 -2.46 17.13 -10.09
C ASN A 176 -3.59 16.34 -10.74
N LEU A 177 -4.78 16.94 -10.78
CA LEU A 177 -5.89 16.45 -11.59
C LEU A 177 -6.01 17.32 -12.82
N ASN A 178 -6.30 16.72 -13.97
CA ASN A 178 -6.45 17.44 -15.22
C ASN A 178 -7.64 16.90 -16.00
N ASP A 179 -8.69 17.70 -16.10
CA ASP A 179 -9.92 17.43 -16.87
C ASP A 179 -10.56 16.06 -16.55
N ILE A 180 -10.73 15.73 -15.27
CA ILE A 180 -11.32 14.47 -14.84
C ILE A 180 -12.83 14.51 -15.02
N ASN A 181 -13.33 13.53 -15.76
CA ASN A 181 -14.75 13.34 -16.02
C ASN A 181 -15.17 11.93 -15.64
N LEU A 182 -16.23 11.78 -14.83
CA LEU A 182 -16.81 10.48 -14.50
C LEU A 182 -18.28 10.58 -14.11
N THR A 183 -19.00 9.49 -14.35
CA THR A 183 -20.41 9.37 -14.00
C THR A 183 -20.67 8.03 -13.36
N ILE A 184 -21.40 8.01 -12.24
CA ILE A 184 -21.77 6.79 -11.50
C ILE A 184 -23.29 6.70 -11.40
N LYS A 185 -23.83 5.53 -11.76
CA LYS A 185 -25.27 5.26 -11.73
C LYS A 185 -25.66 4.45 -10.49
N ALA A 186 -26.94 4.48 -10.16
CA ALA A 186 -27.48 3.63 -9.10
C ALA A 186 -27.19 2.15 -9.41
N GLY A 187 -26.74 1.40 -8.37
CA GLY A 187 -26.38 -0.01 -8.51
C GLY A 187 -25.02 -0.27 -9.16
N GLU A 188 -24.25 0.79 -9.49
CA GLU A 188 -22.92 0.68 -10.09
C GLU A 188 -21.82 0.72 -9.03
N ILE A 189 -20.80 -0.13 -9.22
CA ILE A 189 -19.51 -0.06 -8.50
C ILE A 189 -18.46 0.38 -9.52
N LEU A 190 -17.94 1.60 -9.35
CA LEU A 190 -16.86 2.14 -10.19
C LEU A 190 -15.52 1.91 -9.50
N GLY A 191 -14.60 1.23 -10.18
CA GLY A 191 -13.20 1.10 -9.74
C GLY A 191 -12.32 2.17 -10.38
N ILE A 192 -11.52 2.86 -9.58
CA ILE A 192 -10.49 3.81 -10.05
C ILE A 192 -9.13 3.19 -9.74
N ALA A 193 -8.39 2.80 -10.77
CA ALA A 193 -7.08 2.21 -10.66
C ALA A 193 -5.98 3.25 -10.91
N GLY A 194 -4.90 3.15 -10.15
CA GLY A 194 -3.71 4.00 -10.31
C GLY A 194 -2.66 3.68 -9.26
N VAL A 195 -1.41 4.06 -9.54
CA VAL A 195 -0.34 3.99 -8.54
C VAL A 195 -0.54 5.09 -7.50
N SER A 196 -0.07 4.89 -6.28
CA SER A 196 -0.13 5.92 -5.21
C SER A 196 0.49 7.24 -5.72
N GLY A 197 -0.18 8.35 -5.41
CA GLY A 197 0.28 9.68 -5.85
C GLY A 197 -0.25 10.13 -7.23
N ASN A 198 -1.17 9.41 -7.86
CA ASN A 198 -1.75 9.79 -9.15
C ASN A 198 -3.10 10.54 -9.03
N GLY A 199 -3.38 11.16 -7.88
CA GLY A 199 -4.55 12.05 -7.72
C GLY A 199 -5.82 11.36 -7.21
N GLN A 200 -5.82 10.05 -6.90
CA GLN A 200 -7.02 9.34 -6.41
C GLN A 200 -7.53 9.91 -5.08
N VAL A 201 -6.62 10.28 -4.18
CA VAL A 201 -6.95 10.88 -2.87
C VAL A 201 -7.55 12.26 -3.08
N GLU A 202 -6.97 13.06 -3.96
CA GLU A 202 -7.42 14.41 -4.30
C GLU A 202 -8.83 14.36 -4.91
N LEU A 203 -9.06 13.45 -5.85
CA LEU A 203 -10.38 13.24 -6.43
C LEU A 203 -11.42 12.85 -5.38
N ALA A 204 -11.07 11.90 -4.50
CA ALA A 204 -11.95 11.49 -3.41
C ALA A 204 -12.25 12.62 -2.42
N ASN A 205 -11.25 13.46 -2.11
CA ASN A 205 -11.41 14.65 -1.26
C ASN A 205 -12.30 15.71 -1.91
N ILE A 206 -12.19 15.93 -3.22
CA ILE A 206 -13.07 16.80 -3.98
C ILE A 206 -14.50 16.27 -3.95
N VAL A 207 -14.71 15.00 -4.29
CA VAL A 207 -16.04 14.37 -4.29
C VAL A 207 -16.67 14.34 -2.90
N SER A 208 -15.89 14.17 -1.84
CA SER A 208 -16.39 14.19 -0.46
C SER A 208 -16.65 15.59 0.10
N GLY A 209 -16.09 16.64 -0.53
CA GLY A 209 -16.20 18.03 -0.09
C GLY A 209 -15.21 18.46 0.99
N ILE A 210 -14.13 17.70 1.15
CA ILE A 210 -12.99 18.04 2.00
C ILE A 210 -12.10 19.07 1.28
N GLN A 211 -11.86 18.86 -0.01
CA GLN A 211 -11.13 19.79 -0.88
C GLN A 211 -12.11 20.71 -1.59
N SER A 212 -11.93 22.04 -1.44
CA SER A 212 -12.82 23.07 -1.98
C SER A 212 -12.21 23.92 -3.10
N ASN A 213 -10.88 23.94 -3.23
CA ASN A 213 -10.20 24.76 -4.24
C ASN A 213 -9.82 23.86 -5.43
N PHE A 214 -10.68 23.81 -6.44
CA PHE A 214 -10.53 23.07 -7.69
C PHE A 214 -11.39 23.69 -8.79
N ASP A 215 -11.07 23.44 -10.05
CA ASP A 215 -11.88 23.79 -11.19
C ASP A 215 -12.80 22.62 -11.58
N GLY A 216 -13.95 22.94 -12.17
CA GLY A 216 -14.92 21.93 -12.62
C GLY A 216 -16.18 21.88 -11.77
N LYS A 217 -16.94 20.79 -11.88
CA LYS A 217 -18.25 20.66 -11.25
C LYS A 217 -18.50 19.28 -10.67
N VAL A 218 -19.15 19.24 -9.52
CA VAL A 218 -19.60 18.00 -8.87
C VAL A 218 -21.10 18.04 -8.64
N THR A 219 -21.81 17.04 -9.16
CA THR A 219 -23.27 16.90 -9.03
C THR A 219 -23.61 15.59 -8.33
N ILE A 220 -24.42 15.64 -7.28
CA ILE A 220 -24.90 14.45 -6.53
C ILE A 220 -26.42 14.40 -6.62
N LYS A 221 -26.99 13.31 -7.16
CA LYS A 221 -28.43 13.13 -7.35
C LYS A 221 -29.08 14.32 -8.06
N GLY A 222 -28.44 14.84 -9.10
CA GLY A 222 -28.91 15.98 -9.87
C GLY A 222 -28.77 17.35 -9.17
N GLN A 223 -28.17 17.41 -7.99
CA GLN A 223 -27.92 18.66 -7.27
C GLN A 223 -26.45 19.05 -7.38
N ASP A 224 -26.19 20.28 -7.81
CA ASP A 224 -24.85 20.86 -7.81
C ASP A 224 -24.36 21.04 -6.37
N VAL A 225 -23.20 20.44 -6.08
CA VAL A 225 -22.56 20.47 -4.76
C VAL A 225 -21.13 21.01 -4.82
N THR A 226 -20.74 21.62 -5.94
CA THR A 226 -19.38 22.10 -6.19
C THR A 226 -18.86 22.94 -5.03
N GLU A 227 -19.59 23.98 -4.65
CA GLU A 227 -19.25 24.89 -3.55
C GLU A 227 -19.71 24.39 -2.16
N LYS A 228 -20.26 23.17 -2.06
CA LYS A 228 -20.81 22.65 -0.81
C LYS A 228 -19.81 21.73 -0.11
N GLY A 229 -19.61 21.97 1.19
CA GLY A 229 -18.73 21.14 2.02
C GLY A 229 -19.38 19.81 2.45
N VAL A 230 -18.61 19.04 3.20
CA VAL A 230 -18.91 17.66 3.67
C VAL A 230 -20.33 17.51 4.26
N ARG A 231 -20.76 18.45 5.10
CA ARG A 231 -22.10 18.35 5.77
C ARG A 231 -23.26 18.34 4.78
N ALA A 232 -23.18 19.16 3.72
CA ALA A 232 -24.22 19.24 2.70
C ALA A 232 -24.26 17.95 1.86
N ARG A 233 -23.09 17.39 1.51
CA ARG A 233 -22.99 16.15 0.75
C ARG A 233 -23.43 14.93 1.56
N LYS A 234 -23.18 14.90 2.88
CA LYS A 234 -23.73 13.88 3.78
C LYS A 234 -25.26 13.88 3.81
N LYS A 235 -25.92 15.06 3.72
CA LYS A 235 -27.40 15.13 3.64
C LYS A 235 -27.95 14.53 2.34
N LEU A 236 -27.13 14.38 1.30
CA LEU A 236 -27.46 13.69 0.05
C LEU A 236 -27.10 12.19 0.11
N ASN A 237 -26.77 11.68 1.29
CA ASN A 237 -26.35 10.30 1.56
C ASN A 237 -25.02 9.91 0.92
N LEU A 238 -24.08 10.86 0.75
CA LEU A 238 -22.70 10.54 0.44
C LEU A 238 -21.98 10.10 1.72
N SER A 239 -21.29 8.97 1.68
CA SER A 239 -20.39 8.50 2.74
C SER A 239 -18.97 8.35 2.16
N TYR A 240 -17.95 8.62 2.98
CA TYR A 240 -16.55 8.54 2.57
C TYR A 240 -15.73 7.81 3.63
N ILE A 241 -14.92 6.84 3.18
CA ILE A 241 -13.91 6.17 4.00
C ILE A 241 -12.55 6.62 3.46
N PRO A 242 -11.84 7.50 4.19
CA PRO A 242 -10.55 8.00 3.74
C PRO A 242 -9.43 6.97 3.91
N GLU A 243 -8.36 7.13 3.12
CA GLU A 243 -7.12 6.36 3.27
C GLU A 243 -6.51 6.58 4.66
N ASN A 244 -6.36 7.84 5.08
CA ASN A 244 -5.91 8.18 6.44
C ASN A 244 -7.07 8.05 7.44
N ARG A 245 -7.21 6.84 8.00
CA ARG A 245 -8.30 6.52 8.94
C ARG A 245 -8.16 7.24 10.27
N LEU A 246 -6.95 7.31 10.82
CA LEU A 246 -6.70 7.90 12.15
C LEU A 246 -6.70 9.43 12.14
N GLY A 247 -6.28 10.05 11.02
CA GLY A 247 -6.23 11.51 10.90
C GLY A 247 -7.53 12.15 10.43
N VAL A 248 -8.32 11.45 9.61
CA VAL A 248 -9.49 12.00 8.92
C VAL A 248 -10.76 11.18 9.17
N GLY A 249 -10.65 9.85 9.21
CA GLY A 249 -11.80 8.93 9.25
C GLY A 249 -12.34 8.62 10.63
N LEU A 250 -11.49 8.58 11.65
CA LEU A 250 -11.81 8.19 13.01
C LEU A 250 -11.47 9.30 14.00
N ALA A 251 -12.19 9.34 15.09
CA ALA A 251 -11.94 10.23 16.24
C ALA A 251 -11.38 9.39 17.41
N PRO A 252 -10.07 9.09 17.45
CA PRO A 252 -9.49 8.12 18.40
C PRO A 252 -9.55 8.55 19.86
N GLY A 253 -9.82 9.83 20.13
CA GLY A 253 -9.94 10.38 21.48
C GLY A 253 -11.36 10.52 22.01
N VAL A 254 -12.37 9.99 21.31
CA VAL A 254 -13.79 10.11 21.71
C VAL A 254 -14.30 8.71 22.05
N SER A 255 -14.81 8.57 23.27
CA SER A 255 -15.47 7.36 23.77
C SER A 255 -16.96 7.34 23.37
#